data_c36ff588e2146006c300f2de3fc924fb
#
_entry.id   c36ff588e2146006c300f2de3fc924fb
#
_cell.length_a   1.000
_cell.length_b   1.000
_cell.length_c   1.000
_cell.angle_alpha   90.00
_cell.angle_beta   90.00
_cell.angle_gamma   90.00
#
_symmetry.space_group_name_H-M   'P 1'
#
loop_
_entity.id
_entity.type
_entity.pdbx_description
1 polymer ?
#
loop_
_entity_poly.entity_id
_entity_poly.type
_entity_poly.pdbx_seq_one_letter_code
_entity_poly.pdbx_strand_id
1 'polypeptide(L)'
;MVADRTNSLFLGCIPIGFATLVEAWVFLCVPYWGSWAVTFAWICWMIDSVVAVAVTVSLAVILTSTPQQHQLDSITAVQLLPIAATIVASGTGAEVSKVLPDPRNALGTLIASYIMWGLSVPFAVSILVIYYQRLALHKLPPREIVVSSFLPMGPLGMGGYTIMYLGSVSRTVFPQVEFFHNLTIAGDIFYINGIFVALIMWAFGLLWFCFALASCHKLRPFPFSMGWWGFTFPIGVFSICTIEFGVQMPSLFFRVLGTIFSVAVIILWCIVMTGTVRGAIDGRLFCAPCLANLPKKEEDITEPDESERELGHTVAS
;
A
#
# COMPACT_ATOMS: atom_id res chain seq x y z
N MET A 1 18.43 3.45 -4.43
CA MET A 1 16.97 3.37 -4.38
C MET A 1 16.31 4.70 -4.73
N VAL A 2 16.67 5.82 -4.10
CA VAL A 2 16.04 7.12 -4.38
C VAL A 2 16.33 7.62 -5.81
N ALA A 3 17.48 7.29 -6.40
CA ALA A 3 17.86 7.69 -7.75
C ALA A 3 17.22 6.85 -8.88
N ASP A 4 16.69 5.67 -8.55
CA ASP A 4 16.02 4.79 -9.50
C ASP A 4 14.50 4.94 -9.33
N ARG A 5 13.87 5.51 -10.34
CA ARG A 5 12.45 5.88 -10.33
C ARG A 5 11.51 4.70 -10.06
N THR A 6 11.77 3.57 -10.67
CA THR A 6 10.92 2.39 -10.52
C THR A 6 11.01 1.81 -9.10
N ASN A 7 12.21 1.81 -8.54
CA ASN A 7 12.44 1.29 -7.20
C ASN A 7 11.99 2.26 -6.09
N SER A 8 11.95 3.58 -6.37
CA SER A 8 11.47 4.59 -5.41
C SER A 8 9.98 4.45 -5.09
N LEU A 9 9.17 3.92 -6.01
CA LEU A 9 7.74 3.69 -5.78
C LEU A 9 7.48 2.66 -4.67
N PHE A 10 8.40 1.71 -4.45
CA PHE A 10 8.29 0.72 -3.37
C PHE A 10 8.65 1.27 -1.99
N LEU A 11 9.17 2.49 -1.88
CA LEU A 11 9.41 3.14 -0.58
C LEU A 11 8.11 3.29 0.24
N GLY A 12 6.97 3.37 -0.43
CA GLY A 12 5.66 3.37 0.22
C GLY A 12 5.35 2.10 1.02
N CYS A 13 5.98 0.97 0.70
CA CYS A 13 5.77 -0.28 1.44
C CYS A 13 6.33 -0.23 2.87
N ILE A 14 7.33 0.63 3.15
CA ILE A 14 7.92 0.76 4.49
C ILE A 14 6.90 1.30 5.49
N PRO A 15 6.31 2.49 5.30
CA PRO A 15 5.28 3.00 6.22
C PRO A 15 4.02 2.12 6.22
N ILE A 16 3.61 1.51 5.10
CA ILE A 16 2.48 0.57 5.10
C ILE A 16 2.76 -0.60 6.05
N GLY A 17 3.95 -1.21 5.98
CA GLY A 17 4.34 -2.31 6.85
C GLY A 17 4.44 -1.89 8.31
N PHE A 18 4.94 -0.68 8.59
CA PHE A 18 5.02 -0.17 9.95
C PHE A 18 3.64 0.15 10.53
N ALA A 19 2.76 0.77 9.76
CA ALA A 19 1.36 1.02 10.15
C ALA A 19 0.63 -0.28 10.52
N THR A 20 0.77 -1.35 9.72
CA THR A 20 0.15 -2.65 10.04
C THR A 20 0.68 -3.28 11.33
N LEU A 21 1.95 -3.04 11.69
CA LEU A 21 2.49 -3.44 13.00
C LEU A 21 1.86 -2.62 14.14
N VAL A 22 1.63 -1.31 13.94
CA VAL A 22 0.94 -0.46 14.91
C VAL A 22 -0.52 -0.90 15.08
N GLU A 23 -1.22 -1.23 13.99
CA GLU A 23 -2.57 -1.81 14.05
C GLU A 23 -2.59 -3.12 14.84
N ALA A 24 -1.70 -4.05 14.52
CA ALA A 24 -1.58 -5.30 15.26
C ALA A 24 -1.30 -5.06 16.75
N TRP A 25 -0.46 -4.08 17.08
CA TRP A 25 -0.20 -3.69 18.46
C TRP A 25 -1.45 -3.15 19.16
N VAL A 26 -2.22 -2.28 18.48
CA VAL A 26 -3.47 -1.74 19.04
C VAL A 26 -4.47 -2.86 19.34
N PHE A 27 -4.61 -3.83 18.44
CA PHE A 27 -5.58 -4.93 18.63
C PHE A 27 -5.11 -5.98 19.62
N LEU A 28 -3.84 -6.33 19.64
CA LEU A 28 -3.33 -7.46 20.42
C LEU A 28 -2.73 -7.06 21.77
N CYS A 29 -2.04 -5.91 21.86
CA CYS A 29 -1.29 -5.54 23.05
C CYS A 29 -2.03 -4.54 23.94
N VAL A 30 -2.68 -3.53 23.35
CA VAL A 30 -3.38 -2.49 24.11
C VAL A 30 -4.42 -3.04 25.08
N PRO A 31 -5.24 -4.07 24.76
CA PRO A 31 -6.23 -4.60 25.70
C PRO A 31 -5.62 -5.23 26.98
N TYR A 32 -4.36 -5.67 26.91
CA TYR A 32 -3.71 -6.43 27.98
C TYR A 32 -2.60 -5.68 28.70
N TRP A 33 -1.93 -4.71 28.04
CA TRP A 33 -0.70 -4.09 28.53
C TRP A 33 -0.89 -2.68 29.12
N GLY A 34 -2.12 -2.18 29.15
CA GLY A 34 -2.49 -0.93 29.84
C GLY A 34 -2.08 0.34 29.11
N SER A 35 -2.09 1.47 29.84
CA SER A 35 -1.98 2.81 29.27
C SER A 35 -0.66 3.10 28.53
N TRP A 36 0.44 2.50 28.94
CA TRP A 36 1.73 2.71 28.27
C TRP A 36 1.72 2.17 26.83
N ALA A 37 1.00 1.04 26.60
CA ALA A 37 0.88 0.45 25.27
C ALA A 37 0.09 1.36 24.31
N VAL A 38 -0.90 2.09 24.81
CA VAL A 38 -1.63 3.10 24.05
C VAL A 38 -0.72 4.25 23.65
N THR A 39 0.05 4.78 24.60
CA THR A 39 1.00 5.88 24.36
C THR A 39 2.07 5.47 23.35
N PHE A 40 2.58 4.25 23.46
CA PHE A 40 3.54 3.70 22.51
C PHE A 40 2.96 3.64 21.08
N ALA A 41 1.74 3.06 20.93
CA ALA A 41 1.05 3.03 19.64
C ALA A 41 0.87 4.43 19.04
N TRP A 42 0.48 5.40 19.85
CA TRP A 42 0.28 6.76 19.42
C TRP A 42 1.56 7.44 18.94
N ILE A 43 2.68 7.28 19.66
CA ILE A 43 3.99 7.79 19.25
C ILE A 43 4.44 7.14 17.93
N CYS A 44 4.32 5.81 17.82
CA CYS A 44 4.66 5.09 16.59
C CYS A 44 3.82 5.57 15.40
N TRP A 45 2.51 5.76 15.61
CA TRP A 45 1.62 6.31 14.58
C TRP A 45 2.02 7.73 14.15
N MET A 46 2.39 8.61 15.07
CA MET A 46 2.84 9.97 14.73
C MET A 46 4.09 9.94 13.83
N ILE A 47 5.05 9.09 14.15
CA ILE A 47 6.27 8.91 13.34
C ILE A 47 5.89 8.39 11.94
N ASP A 48 5.08 7.34 11.89
CA ASP A 48 4.64 6.74 10.63
C ASP A 48 3.89 7.72 9.74
N SER A 49 2.99 8.51 10.33
CA SER A 49 2.19 9.51 9.61
C SER A 49 3.05 10.54 8.89
N VAL A 50 4.12 11.03 9.55
CA VAL A 50 5.06 11.97 8.94
C VAL A 50 5.78 11.32 7.77
N VAL A 51 6.26 10.10 7.93
CA VAL A 51 6.97 9.36 6.87
C VAL A 51 6.02 9.06 5.71
N ALA A 52 4.81 8.60 5.99
CA ALA A 52 3.81 8.26 4.97
C ALA A 52 3.42 9.49 4.12
N VAL A 53 3.15 10.63 4.76
CA VAL A 53 2.84 11.88 4.08
C VAL A 53 4.04 12.36 3.24
N ALA A 54 5.26 12.30 3.80
CA ALA A 54 6.47 12.68 3.07
C ALA A 54 6.68 11.83 1.81
N VAL A 55 6.45 10.52 1.88
CA VAL A 55 6.53 9.61 0.73
C VAL A 55 5.46 9.92 -0.31
N THR A 56 4.21 10.19 0.09
CA THR A 56 3.14 10.56 -0.83
C THR A 56 3.41 11.89 -1.54
N VAL A 57 3.83 12.91 -0.79
CA VAL A 57 4.15 14.23 -1.36
C VAL A 57 5.37 14.16 -2.28
N SER A 58 6.38 13.39 -1.90
CA SER A 58 7.57 13.17 -2.74
C SER A 58 7.20 12.59 -4.11
N LEU A 59 6.25 11.64 -4.16
CA LEU A 59 5.75 11.12 -5.44
C LEU A 59 5.11 12.22 -6.29
N ALA A 60 4.24 13.04 -5.70
CA ALA A 60 3.58 14.14 -6.41
C ALA A 60 4.61 15.11 -6.99
N VAL A 61 5.63 15.48 -6.22
CA VAL A 61 6.72 16.35 -6.66
C VAL A 61 7.55 15.71 -7.77
N ILE A 62 7.90 14.43 -7.66
CA ILE A 62 8.67 13.71 -8.68
C ILE A 62 7.88 13.64 -9.99
N LEU A 63 6.58 13.37 -9.94
CA LEU A 63 5.73 13.30 -11.12
C LEU A 63 5.59 14.64 -11.86
N THR A 64 5.68 15.76 -11.12
CA THR A 64 5.52 17.10 -11.72
C THR A 64 6.83 17.80 -12.09
N SER A 65 7.93 17.49 -11.41
CA SER A 65 9.20 18.22 -11.55
C SER A 65 10.20 17.58 -12.50
N THR A 66 10.04 16.30 -12.84
CA THR A 66 10.99 15.62 -13.71
C THR A 66 10.61 15.84 -15.18
N PRO A 67 11.45 16.52 -15.99
CA PRO A 67 11.18 16.69 -17.41
C PRO A 67 11.15 15.33 -18.10
N GLN A 68 10.04 15.00 -18.77
CA GLN A 68 9.86 13.66 -19.26
C GLN A 68 9.20 13.56 -20.62
N GLN A 69 9.80 12.70 -21.42
CA GLN A 69 9.09 11.93 -22.41
C GLN A 69 8.26 10.84 -21.69
N HIS A 70 7.23 11.25 -20.93
CA HIS A 70 6.29 10.29 -20.37
C HIS A 70 5.38 9.77 -21.46
N GLN A 71 5.73 8.62 -21.96
CA GLN A 71 4.77 7.86 -22.72
C GLN A 71 3.75 7.29 -21.72
N LEU A 72 2.48 7.46 -22.00
CA LEU A 72 1.35 6.97 -21.16
C LEU A 72 1.45 5.46 -20.93
N ASP A 73 2.11 4.72 -21.81
CA ASP A 73 2.33 3.28 -21.73
C ASP A 73 3.19 2.85 -20.53
N SER A 74 4.06 3.72 -20.03
CA SER A 74 4.94 3.46 -18.87
C SER A 74 4.25 3.57 -17.52
N ILE A 75 3.01 4.08 -17.47
CA ILE A 75 2.24 4.22 -16.22
C ILE A 75 1.78 2.86 -15.73
N THR A 76 2.07 2.55 -14.48
CA THR A 76 1.68 1.29 -13.82
C THR A 76 0.90 1.56 -12.54
N ALA A 77 0.11 0.58 -12.10
CA ALA A 77 -0.62 0.65 -10.84
C ALA A 77 0.29 0.74 -9.60
N VAL A 78 1.59 0.46 -9.74
CA VAL A 78 2.59 0.58 -8.67
C VAL A 78 2.71 2.03 -8.15
N GLN A 79 2.36 3.03 -8.96
CA GLN A 79 2.31 4.43 -8.54
C GLN A 79 1.30 4.70 -7.40
N LEU A 80 0.38 3.77 -7.15
CA LEU A 80 -0.55 3.85 -6.03
C LEU A 80 0.08 3.49 -4.69
N LEU A 81 1.22 2.78 -4.65
CA LEU A 81 1.84 2.32 -3.39
C LEU A 81 2.27 3.47 -2.46
N PRO A 82 2.98 4.52 -2.93
CA PRO A 82 3.32 5.65 -2.07
C PRO A 82 2.09 6.37 -1.50
N ILE A 83 1.00 6.45 -2.29
CA ILE A 83 -0.24 7.11 -1.88
C ILE A 83 -0.99 6.24 -0.85
N ALA A 84 -1.00 4.92 -1.08
CA ALA A 84 -1.60 3.95 -0.17
C ALA A 84 -1.00 4.04 1.24
N ALA A 85 0.28 4.41 1.38
CA ALA A 85 0.93 4.60 2.66
C ALA A 85 0.20 5.62 3.55
N THR A 86 -0.15 6.79 3.00
CA THR A 86 -0.90 7.81 3.77
C THR A 86 -2.35 7.39 4.04
N ILE A 87 -2.97 6.61 3.14
CA ILE A 87 -4.32 6.07 3.39
C ILE A 87 -4.29 5.08 4.56
N VAL A 88 -3.30 4.17 4.59
CA VAL A 88 -3.13 3.21 5.68
C VAL A 88 -2.84 3.94 7.00
N ALA A 89 -1.89 4.87 7.01
CA ALA A 89 -1.56 5.66 8.20
C ALA A 89 -2.79 6.45 8.74
N SER A 90 -3.67 6.91 7.85
CA SER A 90 -4.95 7.54 8.24
C SER A 90 -5.89 6.53 8.92
N GLY A 91 -5.99 5.30 8.42
CA GLY A 91 -6.79 4.23 9.03
C GLY A 91 -6.27 3.84 10.41
N THR A 92 -4.96 3.61 10.50
CA THR A 92 -4.27 3.34 11.78
C THR A 92 -4.51 4.47 12.79
N GLY A 93 -4.51 5.74 12.34
CA GLY A 93 -4.82 6.89 13.19
C GLY A 93 -6.24 6.90 13.72
N ALA A 94 -7.21 6.42 12.94
CA ALA A 94 -8.58 6.26 13.42
C ALA A 94 -8.67 5.19 14.53
N GLU A 95 -7.94 4.08 14.38
CA GLU A 95 -7.88 3.01 15.38
C GLU A 95 -7.18 3.47 16.66
N VAL A 96 -6.05 4.16 16.54
CA VAL A 96 -5.33 4.76 17.67
C VAL A 96 -6.21 5.80 18.39
N SER A 97 -6.91 6.66 17.63
CA SER A 97 -7.82 7.67 18.20
C SER A 97 -8.91 7.05 19.08
N LYS A 98 -9.41 5.87 18.72
CA LYS A 98 -10.45 5.15 19.48
C LYS A 98 -9.98 4.70 20.87
N VAL A 99 -8.71 4.38 21.02
CA VAL A 99 -8.15 3.83 22.26
C VAL A 99 -7.46 4.87 23.14
N LEU A 100 -7.30 6.10 22.64
CA LEU A 100 -6.69 7.19 23.41
C LEU A 100 -7.59 7.60 24.60
N PRO A 101 -7.03 7.68 25.83
CA PRO A 101 -7.79 7.99 27.03
C PRO A 101 -8.16 9.49 27.14
N ASP A 102 -7.35 10.39 26.57
CA ASP A 102 -7.62 11.83 26.55
C ASP A 102 -8.43 12.20 25.31
N PRO A 103 -9.67 12.72 25.47
CA PRO A 103 -10.52 13.11 24.35
C PRO A 103 -9.92 14.18 23.43
N ARG A 104 -9.06 15.07 23.95
CA ARG A 104 -8.41 16.11 23.15
C ARG A 104 -7.35 15.51 22.22
N ASN A 105 -6.55 14.59 22.74
CA ASN A 105 -5.57 13.86 21.93
C ASN A 105 -6.26 12.97 20.91
N ALA A 106 -7.36 12.31 21.30
CA ALA A 106 -8.20 11.53 20.39
C ALA A 106 -8.75 12.39 19.24
N LEU A 107 -9.27 13.59 19.55
CA LEU A 107 -9.76 14.54 18.55
C LEU A 107 -8.64 15.00 17.62
N GLY A 108 -7.48 15.38 18.15
CA GLY A 108 -6.33 15.80 17.34
C GLY A 108 -5.87 14.72 16.37
N THR A 109 -5.77 13.47 16.85
CA THR A 109 -5.43 12.31 16.04
C THR A 109 -6.49 12.04 14.97
N LEU A 110 -7.77 12.14 15.32
CA LEU A 110 -8.89 11.96 14.41
C LEU A 110 -8.89 12.99 13.28
N ILE A 111 -8.71 14.28 13.61
CA ILE A 111 -8.64 15.36 12.60
C ILE A 111 -7.44 15.18 11.68
N ALA A 112 -6.26 14.86 12.22
CA ALA A 112 -5.08 14.58 11.43
C ALA A 112 -5.32 13.41 10.45
N SER A 113 -6.00 12.36 10.90
CA SER A 113 -6.38 11.22 10.06
C SER A 113 -7.35 11.61 8.95
N TYR A 114 -8.36 12.46 9.22
CA TYR A 114 -9.22 13.00 8.15
C TYR A 114 -8.45 13.81 7.11
N ILE A 115 -7.48 14.64 7.56
CA ILE A 115 -6.64 15.43 6.66
C ILE A 115 -5.79 14.50 5.77
N MET A 116 -5.18 13.46 6.33
CA MET A 116 -4.40 12.47 5.58
C MET A 116 -5.27 11.71 4.57
N TRP A 117 -6.48 11.32 4.96
CA TRP A 117 -7.46 10.71 4.06
C TRP A 117 -7.80 11.65 2.91
N GLY A 118 -8.12 12.92 3.22
CA GLY A 118 -8.46 13.94 2.24
C GLY A 118 -7.30 14.30 1.29
N LEU A 119 -6.05 14.18 1.75
CA LEU A 119 -4.86 14.39 0.91
C LEU A 119 -4.64 13.21 -0.05
N SER A 120 -4.82 12.00 0.43
CA SER A 120 -4.37 10.79 -0.28
C SER A 120 -5.43 10.18 -1.18
N VAL A 121 -6.69 10.10 -0.75
CA VAL A 121 -7.75 9.43 -1.54
C VAL A 121 -8.07 10.15 -2.84
N PRO A 122 -8.29 11.48 -2.88
CA PRO A 122 -8.49 12.17 -4.16
C PRO A 122 -7.29 12.06 -5.09
N PHE A 123 -6.07 12.05 -4.55
CA PHE A 123 -4.86 11.86 -5.35
C PHE A 123 -4.80 10.43 -5.91
N ALA A 124 -5.13 9.40 -5.12
CA ALA A 124 -5.23 8.02 -5.61
C ALA A 124 -6.26 7.89 -6.74
N VAL A 125 -7.44 8.52 -6.59
CA VAL A 125 -8.48 8.52 -7.64
C VAL A 125 -7.96 9.18 -8.92
N SER A 126 -7.21 10.28 -8.82
CA SER A 126 -6.61 10.94 -9.99
C SER A 126 -5.65 10.01 -10.73
N ILE A 127 -4.79 9.28 -10.02
CA ILE A 127 -3.89 8.28 -10.62
C ILE A 127 -4.69 7.11 -11.21
N LEU A 128 -5.78 6.67 -10.57
CA LEU A 128 -6.65 5.62 -11.09
C LEU A 128 -7.28 6.00 -12.44
N VAL A 129 -7.70 7.26 -12.62
CA VAL A 129 -8.25 7.76 -13.88
C VAL A 129 -7.18 7.70 -14.99
N ILE A 130 -5.96 8.15 -14.71
CA ILE A 130 -4.84 8.09 -15.65
C ILE A 130 -4.49 6.63 -15.98
N TYR A 131 -4.46 5.75 -14.98
CA TYR A 131 -4.20 4.32 -15.17
C TYR A 131 -5.30 3.65 -16.00
N TYR A 132 -6.57 3.99 -15.78
CA TYR A 132 -7.66 3.53 -16.61
C TYR A 132 -7.52 3.98 -18.08
N GLN A 133 -7.18 5.24 -18.30
CA GLN A 133 -6.91 5.78 -19.64
C GLN A 133 -5.75 5.02 -20.32
N ARG A 134 -4.69 4.74 -19.58
CA ARG A 134 -3.57 3.92 -20.08
C ARG A 134 -4.04 2.52 -20.50
N LEU A 135 -4.87 1.83 -19.68
CA LEU A 135 -5.38 0.51 -20.01
C LEU A 135 -6.30 0.53 -21.25
N ALA A 136 -7.10 1.59 -21.40
CA ALA A 136 -8.00 1.76 -22.56
C ALA A 136 -7.23 1.95 -23.88
N LEU A 137 -6.14 2.73 -23.86
CA LEU A 137 -5.37 3.08 -25.05
C LEU A 137 -4.25 2.07 -25.37
N HIS A 138 -3.51 1.59 -24.37
CA HIS A 138 -2.30 0.76 -24.54
C HIS A 138 -2.49 -0.71 -24.14
N LYS A 139 -3.74 -1.13 -23.88
CA LYS A 139 -4.10 -2.51 -23.51
C LYS A 139 -3.51 -2.96 -22.16
N LEU A 140 -3.57 -4.28 -21.93
CA LEU A 140 -3.19 -4.87 -20.64
C LEU A 140 -1.65 -4.81 -20.41
N PRO A 141 -1.21 -4.79 -19.13
CA PRO A 141 0.21 -4.82 -18.79
C PRO A 141 0.86 -6.16 -19.21
N PRO A 142 2.20 -6.22 -19.29
CA PRO A 142 2.92 -7.47 -19.52
C PRO A 142 2.54 -8.55 -18.50
N ARG A 143 2.69 -9.83 -18.89
CA ARG A 143 2.32 -10.99 -18.04
C ARG A 143 3.03 -11.02 -16.70
N GLU A 144 4.28 -10.52 -16.64
CA GLU A 144 5.12 -10.51 -15.44
C GLU A 144 4.58 -9.59 -14.36
N ILE A 145 3.86 -8.53 -14.74
CA ILE A 145 3.32 -7.53 -13.83
C ILE A 145 1.78 -7.49 -13.79
N VAL A 146 1.10 -8.48 -14.38
CA VAL A 146 -0.36 -8.53 -14.44
C VAL A 146 -1.01 -8.48 -13.05
N VAL A 147 -0.33 -9.02 -12.04
CA VAL A 147 -0.78 -9.03 -10.65
C VAL A 147 -0.96 -7.61 -10.10
N SER A 148 -0.19 -6.64 -10.59
CA SER A 148 -0.34 -5.24 -10.19
C SER A 148 -1.72 -4.65 -10.55
N SER A 149 -2.49 -5.30 -11.41
CA SER A 149 -3.87 -4.90 -11.73
C SER A 149 -4.83 -4.96 -10.53
N PHE A 150 -4.43 -5.64 -9.44
CA PHE A 150 -5.18 -5.64 -8.18
C PHE A 150 -4.86 -4.42 -7.29
N LEU A 151 -3.75 -3.73 -7.50
CA LEU A 151 -3.35 -2.58 -6.68
C LEU A 151 -4.40 -1.46 -6.57
N PRO A 152 -5.21 -1.16 -7.62
CA PRO A 152 -6.30 -0.20 -7.51
C PRO A 152 -7.30 -0.46 -6.38
N MET A 153 -7.50 -1.72 -6.02
CA MET A 153 -8.38 -2.09 -4.91
C MET A 153 -7.83 -1.65 -3.54
N GLY A 154 -6.50 -1.51 -3.42
CA GLY A 154 -5.84 -1.11 -2.17
C GLY A 154 -6.34 0.23 -1.65
N PRO A 155 -6.11 1.33 -2.36
CA PRO A 155 -6.61 2.66 -1.99
C PRO A 155 -8.13 2.73 -1.84
N LEU A 156 -8.89 2.01 -2.65
CA LEU A 156 -10.36 2.02 -2.62
C LEU A 156 -10.90 1.22 -1.42
N GLY A 157 -10.35 0.05 -1.16
CA GLY A 157 -10.72 -0.76 0.01
C GLY A 157 -10.29 -0.11 1.32
N MET A 158 -9.01 0.26 1.43
CA MET A 158 -8.49 0.89 2.65
C MET A 158 -9.09 2.28 2.88
N GLY A 159 -9.24 3.09 1.82
CA GLY A 159 -9.88 4.40 1.94
C GLY A 159 -11.35 4.32 2.34
N GLY A 160 -12.08 3.32 1.83
CA GLY A 160 -13.46 3.04 2.23
C GLY A 160 -13.56 2.59 3.71
N TYR A 161 -12.70 1.64 4.12
CA TYR A 161 -12.59 1.23 5.52
C TYR A 161 -12.29 2.44 6.42
N THR A 162 -11.26 3.20 6.08
CA THR A 162 -10.80 4.34 6.87
C THR A 162 -11.89 5.38 7.09
N ILE A 163 -12.59 5.83 6.04
CA ILE A 163 -13.61 6.88 6.18
C ILE A 163 -14.82 6.41 7.00
N MET A 164 -15.19 5.14 6.86
CA MET A 164 -16.26 4.53 7.65
C MET A 164 -15.86 4.44 9.13
N TYR A 165 -14.63 4.01 9.40
CA TYR A 165 -14.12 3.88 10.76
C TYR A 165 -13.89 5.25 11.43
N LEU A 166 -13.35 6.24 10.70
CA LEU A 166 -13.26 7.63 11.15
C LEU A 166 -14.63 8.19 11.54
N GLY A 167 -15.66 7.94 10.73
CA GLY A 167 -17.04 8.32 11.05
C GLY A 167 -17.54 7.67 12.34
N SER A 168 -17.27 6.38 12.53
CA SER A 168 -17.63 5.65 13.74
C SER A 168 -16.95 6.22 14.99
N VAL A 169 -15.66 6.58 14.91
CA VAL A 169 -14.91 7.20 16.02
C VAL A 169 -15.38 8.62 16.27
N SER A 170 -15.70 9.41 15.22
CA SER A 170 -16.25 10.76 15.35
C SER A 170 -17.53 10.79 16.19
N ARG A 171 -18.38 9.76 16.04
CA ARG A 171 -19.61 9.59 16.82
C ARG A 171 -19.37 9.51 18.32
N THR A 172 -18.22 8.99 18.74
CA THR A 172 -17.85 8.85 20.15
C THR A 172 -17.03 10.01 20.68
N VAL A 173 -16.13 10.58 19.87
CA VAL A 173 -15.18 11.62 20.30
C VAL A 173 -15.79 13.02 20.27
N PHE A 174 -16.58 13.37 19.27
CA PHE A 174 -17.13 14.73 19.14
C PHE A 174 -18.01 15.17 20.33
N PRO A 175 -18.89 14.32 20.89
CA PRO A 175 -19.66 14.68 22.06
C PRO A 175 -18.82 14.89 23.32
N GLN A 176 -17.67 14.18 23.46
CA GLN A 176 -16.82 14.27 24.65
C GLN A 176 -16.05 15.58 24.74
N VAL A 177 -15.80 16.25 23.60
CA VAL A 177 -15.04 17.52 23.52
C VAL A 177 -15.90 18.69 23.12
N GLU A 178 -17.23 18.50 22.99
CA GLU A 178 -18.18 19.53 22.50
C GLU A 178 -17.65 20.26 21.24
N PHE A 179 -17.06 19.50 20.31
CA PHE A 179 -16.32 20.04 19.16
C PHE A 179 -17.15 20.97 18.29
N PHE A 180 -18.43 20.64 18.11
CA PHE A 180 -19.39 21.52 17.45
C PHE A 180 -20.39 22.06 18.49
N HIS A 181 -20.20 23.30 18.93
CA HIS A 181 -21.13 23.97 19.85
C HIS A 181 -22.57 23.87 19.31
N ASN A 182 -23.48 23.37 20.12
CA ASN A 182 -24.91 23.25 19.82
C ASN A 182 -25.28 22.25 18.71
N LEU A 183 -24.36 21.40 18.21
CA LEU A 183 -24.66 20.42 17.19
C LEU A 183 -24.37 18.98 17.68
N THR A 184 -25.24 18.48 18.53
CA THR A 184 -25.10 17.15 19.18
C THR A 184 -25.09 15.99 18.17
N ILE A 185 -25.70 16.18 16.99
CA ILE A 185 -25.79 15.17 15.94
C ILE A 185 -24.58 15.16 14.98
N ALA A 186 -23.57 16.02 15.20
CA ALA A 186 -22.42 16.12 14.29
C ALA A 186 -21.70 14.79 14.09
N GLY A 187 -21.49 14.01 15.16
CA GLY A 187 -20.88 12.68 15.09
C GLY A 187 -21.69 11.70 14.24
N ASP A 188 -23.03 11.73 14.35
CA ASP A 188 -23.91 10.88 13.54
C ASP A 188 -23.86 11.27 12.05
N ILE A 189 -23.75 12.58 11.75
CA ILE A 189 -23.59 13.06 10.37
C ILE A 189 -22.28 12.52 9.76
N PHE A 190 -21.16 12.62 10.48
CA PHE A 190 -19.88 12.09 10.02
C PHE A 190 -19.93 10.57 9.85
N TYR A 191 -20.59 9.85 10.74
CA TYR A 191 -20.78 8.41 10.66
C TYR A 191 -21.58 7.99 9.42
N ILE A 192 -22.74 8.61 9.17
CA ILE A 192 -23.59 8.29 8.01
C ILE A 192 -22.88 8.63 6.70
N ASN A 193 -22.23 9.82 6.64
CA ASN A 193 -21.44 10.20 5.46
C ASN A 193 -20.26 9.26 5.24
N GLY A 194 -19.59 8.82 6.31
CA GLY A 194 -18.50 7.83 6.23
C GLY A 194 -18.94 6.54 5.56
N ILE A 195 -20.09 5.98 5.97
CA ILE A 195 -20.67 4.78 5.36
C ILE A 195 -21.02 5.03 3.88
N PHE A 196 -21.64 6.17 3.57
CA PHE A 196 -22.06 6.49 2.20
C PHE A 196 -20.84 6.62 1.26
N VAL A 197 -19.82 7.35 1.65
CA VAL A 197 -18.58 7.50 0.87
C VAL A 197 -17.87 6.16 0.73
N ALA A 198 -17.81 5.38 1.80
CA ALA A 198 -17.21 4.04 1.77
C ALA A 198 -17.92 3.11 0.77
N LEU A 199 -19.26 3.17 0.67
CA LEU A 199 -20.02 2.38 -0.32
C LEU A 199 -19.65 2.75 -1.75
N ILE A 200 -19.48 4.04 -2.04
CA ILE A 200 -19.03 4.51 -3.37
C ILE A 200 -17.64 3.96 -3.68
N MET A 201 -16.70 4.07 -2.72
CA MET A 201 -15.34 3.57 -2.89
C MET A 201 -15.30 2.05 -3.04
N TRP A 202 -16.08 1.33 -2.25
CA TRP A 202 -16.19 -0.12 -2.32
C TRP A 202 -16.74 -0.59 -3.66
N ALA A 203 -17.81 0.04 -4.15
CA ALA A 203 -18.40 -0.28 -5.46
C ALA A 203 -17.39 -0.04 -6.59
N PHE A 204 -16.65 1.06 -6.53
CA PHE A 204 -15.56 1.33 -7.49
C PHE A 204 -14.41 0.32 -7.36
N GLY A 205 -14.07 -0.12 -6.15
CA GLY A 205 -13.12 -1.19 -5.89
C GLY A 205 -13.57 -2.54 -6.47
N LEU A 206 -14.86 -2.85 -6.39
CA LEU A 206 -15.44 -4.05 -7.00
C LEU A 206 -15.29 -4.04 -8.54
N LEU A 207 -15.47 -2.88 -9.19
CA LEU A 207 -15.20 -2.74 -10.61
C LEU A 207 -13.75 -3.09 -10.96
N TRP A 208 -12.78 -2.56 -10.19
CA TRP A 208 -11.36 -2.86 -10.38
C TRP A 208 -11.03 -4.32 -10.10
N PHE A 209 -11.71 -4.95 -9.14
CA PHE A 209 -11.60 -6.40 -8.91
C PHE A 209 -12.01 -7.20 -10.14
N CYS A 210 -13.14 -6.87 -10.77
CA CYS A 210 -13.58 -7.51 -12.00
C CYS A 210 -12.56 -7.31 -13.13
N PHE A 211 -12.01 -6.09 -13.30
CA PHE A 211 -10.97 -5.83 -14.29
C PHE A 211 -9.69 -6.63 -14.03
N ALA A 212 -9.25 -6.73 -12.77
CA ALA A 212 -8.08 -7.50 -12.39
C ALA A 212 -8.26 -9.01 -12.68
N LEU A 213 -9.43 -9.57 -12.32
CA LEU A 213 -9.76 -10.96 -12.62
C LEU A 213 -9.78 -11.23 -14.13
N ALA A 214 -10.41 -10.36 -14.92
CA ALA A 214 -10.46 -10.48 -16.36
C ALA A 214 -9.05 -10.39 -16.99
N SER A 215 -8.20 -9.50 -16.48
CA SER A 215 -6.83 -9.34 -16.93
C SER A 215 -6.00 -10.59 -16.65
N CYS A 216 -6.08 -11.15 -15.44
CA CYS A 216 -5.40 -12.38 -15.07
C CYS A 216 -5.90 -13.58 -15.90
N HIS A 217 -7.21 -13.67 -16.15
CA HIS A 217 -7.77 -14.74 -16.99
C HIS A 217 -7.23 -14.68 -18.41
N LYS A 218 -7.16 -13.47 -18.99
CA LYS A 218 -6.72 -13.26 -20.38
C LYS A 218 -5.21 -13.50 -20.58
N LEU A 219 -4.39 -13.26 -19.59
CA LEU A 219 -2.93 -13.30 -19.67
C LEU A 219 -2.32 -14.61 -19.15
N ARG A 220 -3.12 -15.60 -18.77
CA ARG A 220 -2.63 -16.93 -18.34
C ARG A 220 -1.87 -17.65 -19.46
N PRO A 221 -0.83 -18.44 -19.11
CA PRO A 221 -0.16 -18.55 -17.82
C PRO A 221 0.80 -17.38 -17.57
N PHE A 222 1.03 -17.02 -16.31
CA PHE A 222 2.02 -16.04 -15.88
C PHE A 222 2.93 -16.63 -14.79
N PRO A 223 4.25 -16.32 -14.83
CA PRO A 223 5.22 -16.91 -13.93
C PRO A 223 5.04 -16.44 -12.49
N PHE A 224 5.46 -17.28 -11.52
CA PHE A 224 5.53 -16.85 -10.12
C PHE A 224 6.69 -15.85 -9.95
N SER A 225 6.42 -14.76 -9.27
CA SER A 225 7.39 -13.70 -8.93
C SER A 225 7.03 -13.09 -7.59
N MET A 226 7.95 -12.28 -7.01
CA MET A 226 7.65 -11.49 -5.80
C MET A 226 6.44 -10.57 -5.97
N GLY A 227 6.11 -10.18 -7.20
CA GLY A 227 4.90 -9.42 -7.52
C GLY A 227 3.59 -10.09 -7.10
N TRP A 228 3.57 -11.41 -6.86
CA TRP A 228 2.38 -12.14 -6.41
C TRP A 228 1.90 -11.69 -5.01
N TRP A 229 2.76 -11.07 -4.19
CA TRP A 229 2.34 -10.40 -2.97
C TRP A 229 1.35 -9.25 -3.24
N GLY A 230 1.31 -8.73 -4.45
CA GLY A 230 0.30 -7.78 -4.91
C GLY A 230 -1.13 -8.32 -4.97
N PHE A 231 -1.37 -9.63 -4.81
CA PHE A 231 -2.69 -10.19 -4.60
C PHE A 231 -3.17 -10.00 -3.16
N THR A 232 -2.28 -10.25 -2.20
CA THR A 232 -2.68 -10.41 -0.78
C THR A 232 -3.11 -9.09 -0.15
N PHE A 233 -2.31 -8.04 -0.29
CA PHE A 233 -2.60 -6.74 0.34
C PHE A 233 -3.90 -6.11 -0.20
N PRO A 234 -4.10 -5.89 -1.52
CA PRO A 234 -5.30 -5.22 -2.03
C PRO A 234 -6.59 -5.99 -1.73
N ILE A 235 -6.57 -7.32 -1.88
CA ILE A 235 -7.75 -8.14 -1.56
C ILE A 235 -7.98 -8.14 -0.05
N GLY A 236 -6.91 -8.13 0.75
CA GLY A 236 -6.99 -8.08 2.21
C GLY A 236 -7.68 -6.82 2.72
N VAL A 237 -7.23 -5.63 2.29
CA VAL A 237 -7.87 -4.37 2.71
C VAL A 237 -9.29 -4.22 2.16
N PHE A 238 -9.57 -4.78 0.99
CA PHE A 238 -10.93 -4.82 0.45
C PHE A 238 -11.83 -5.76 1.25
N SER A 239 -11.28 -6.88 1.74
CA SER A 239 -11.96 -7.80 2.65
C SER A 239 -12.31 -7.12 3.97
N ILE A 240 -11.35 -6.40 4.59
CA ILE A 240 -11.56 -5.66 5.84
C ILE A 240 -12.68 -4.62 5.66
N CYS A 241 -12.67 -3.85 4.58
CA CYS A 241 -13.74 -2.91 4.26
C CYS A 241 -15.10 -3.60 4.15
N THR A 242 -15.14 -4.76 3.50
CA THR A 242 -16.38 -5.55 3.33
C THR A 242 -16.90 -6.10 4.65
N ILE A 243 -15.99 -6.56 5.53
CA ILE A 243 -16.35 -7.02 6.89
C ILE A 243 -16.91 -5.86 7.71
N GLU A 244 -16.26 -4.70 7.65
CA GLU A 244 -16.68 -3.51 8.40
C GLU A 244 -18.10 -3.06 7.98
N PHE A 245 -18.45 -3.15 6.71
CA PHE A 245 -19.86 -2.97 6.29
C PHE A 245 -20.81 -3.98 6.95
N GLY A 246 -20.37 -5.23 7.12
CA GLY A 246 -21.16 -6.24 7.82
C GLY A 246 -21.31 -5.97 9.32
N VAL A 247 -20.40 -5.19 9.91
CA VAL A 247 -20.44 -4.73 11.31
C VAL A 247 -21.32 -3.51 11.47
N GLN A 248 -21.08 -2.48 10.63
CA GLN A 248 -21.76 -1.18 10.72
C GLN A 248 -23.21 -1.23 10.20
N MET A 249 -23.44 -2.00 9.15
CA MET A 249 -24.77 -2.28 8.63
C MET A 249 -25.07 -3.77 8.88
N PRO A 250 -26.11 -4.16 9.66
CA PRO A 250 -26.38 -5.55 9.97
C PRO A 250 -26.87 -6.32 8.73
N SER A 251 -25.99 -6.46 7.72
CA SER A 251 -26.24 -7.05 6.41
C SER A 251 -25.58 -8.43 6.30
N LEU A 252 -26.40 -9.47 6.11
CA LEU A 252 -25.91 -10.82 5.88
C LEU A 252 -25.05 -10.91 4.61
N PHE A 253 -25.41 -10.13 3.57
CA PHE A 253 -24.66 -10.08 2.33
C PHE A 253 -23.18 -9.69 2.57
N PHE A 254 -22.91 -8.57 3.26
CA PHE A 254 -21.55 -8.13 3.53
C PHE A 254 -20.78 -9.06 4.45
N ARG A 255 -21.45 -9.69 5.42
CA ARG A 255 -20.81 -10.68 6.31
C ARG A 255 -20.35 -11.92 5.52
N VAL A 256 -21.22 -12.48 4.69
CA VAL A 256 -20.88 -13.64 3.86
C VAL A 256 -19.79 -13.30 2.85
N LEU A 257 -19.94 -12.18 2.14
CA LEU A 257 -18.96 -11.74 1.13
C LEU A 257 -17.59 -11.43 1.76
N GLY A 258 -17.57 -10.76 2.91
CA GLY A 258 -16.34 -10.49 3.66
C GLY A 258 -15.64 -11.77 4.12
N THR A 259 -16.40 -12.77 4.57
CA THR A 259 -15.87 -14.09 4.93
C THR A 259 -15.25 -14.78 3.70
N ILE A 260 -15.91 -14.73 2.54
CA ILE A 260 -15.39 -15.31 1.29
C ILE A 260 -14.05 -14.65 0.92
N PHE A 261 -13.98 -13.31 0.94
CA PHE A 261 -12.74 -12.60 0.65
C PHE A 261 -11.64 -12.91 1.66
N SER A 262 -11.96 -13.01 2.96
CA SER A 262 -10.98 -13.36 4.01
C SER A 262 -10.38 -14.74 3.78
N VAL A 263 -11.23 -15.74 3.51
CA VAL A 263 -10.76 -17.11 3.21
C VAL A 263 -9.90 -17.11 1.94
N ALA A 264 -10.31 -16.38 0.91
CA ALA A 264 -9.52 -16.27 -0.32
C ALA A 264 -8.14 -15.65 -0.06
N VAL A 265 -8.05 -14.60 0.78
CA VAL A 265 -6.77 -13.98 1.16
C VAL A 265 -5.88 -14.96 1.91
N ILE A 266 -6.42 -15.74 2.86
CA ILE A 266 -5.65 -16.74 3.59
C ILE A 266 -5.08 -17.80 2.64
N ILE A 267 -5.89 -18.31 1.72
CA ILE A 267 -5.45 -19.28 0.72
C ILE A 267 -4.37 -18.68 -0.18
N LEU A 268 -4.57 -17.47 -0.69
CA LEU A 268 -3.59 -16.76 -1.51
C LEU A 268 -2.29 -16.53 -0.76
N TRP A 269 -2.37 -16.13 0.51
CA TRP A 269 -1.20 -15.93 1.36
C TRP A 269 -0.40 -17.23 1.52
N CYS A 270 -1.06 -18.36 1.79
CA CYS A 270 -0.40 -19.65 1.89
C CYS A 270 0.30 -20.05 0.57
N ILE A 271 -0.34 -19.81 -0.58
CA ILE A 271 0.23 -20.10 -1.90
C ILE A 271 1.47 -19.23 -2.14
N VAL A 272 1.35 -17.92 -1.93
CA VAL A 272 2.43 -16.95 -2.17
C VAL A 272 3.59 -17.19 -1.20
N MET A 273 3.31 -17.44 0.09
CA MET A 273 4.33 -17.76 1.08
C MET A 273 5.10 -19.02 0.71
N THR A 274 4.39 -20.10 0.33
CA THR A 274 5.02 -21.35 -0.09
C THR A 274 5.91 -21.14 -1.33
N GLY A 275 5.44 -20.38 -2.32
CA GLY A 275 6.21 -20.03 -3.50
C GLY A 275 7.45 -19.20 -3.17
N THR A 276 7.30 -18.22 -2.24
CA THR A 276 8.40 -17.36 -1.79
C THR A 276 9.47 -18.15 -1.04
N VAL A 277 9.08 -19.02 -0.10
CA VAL A 277 10.02 -19.87 0.66
C VAL A 277 10.79 -20.81 -0.28
N ARG A 278 10.09 -21.46 -1.21
CA ARG A 278 10.76 -22.30 -2.21
C ARG A 278 11.76 -21.52 -3.06
N GLY A 279 11.34 -20.38 -3.60
CA GLY A 279 12.22 -19.55 -4.42
C GLY A 279 13.37 -18.90 -3.63
N ALA A 280 13.21 -18.72 -2.30
CA ALA A 280 14.28 -18.29 -1.40
C ALA A 280 15.32 -19.39 -1.21
N ILE A 281 14.88 -20.62 -0.97
CA ILE A 281 15.77 -21.79 -0.82
C ILE A 281 16.53 -22.05 -2.13
N ASP A 282 15.86 -21.95 -3.28
CA ASP A 282 16.46 -22.11 -4.60
C ASP A 282 17.39 -20.96 -5.02
N GLY A 283 17.46 -19.86 -4.26
CA GLY A 283 18.25 -18.66 -4.55
C GLY A 283 17.77 -17.83 -5.75
N ARG A 284 16.60 -18.14 -6.33
CA ARG A 284 16.11 -17.50 -7.58
C ARG A 284 15.40 -16.15 -7.35
N LEU A 285 14.88 -15.90 -6.14
CA LEU A 285 14.02 -14.74 -5.86
C LEU A 285 14.76 -13.51 -5.31
N PHE A 286 15.97 -13.69 -4.77
CA PHE A 286 16.73 -12.60 -4.13
C PHE A 286 17.79 -11.98 -5.03
N CYS A 287 17.56 -11.94 -6.33
CA CYS A 287 18.35 -11.10 -7.23
C CYS A 287 17.92 -9.64 -7.05
N ALA A 288 18.75 -8.84 -6.40
CA ALA A 288 18.50 -7.40 -6.29
C ALA A 288 18.57 -6.75 -7.68
N PRO A 289 17.48 -6.18 -8.21
CA PRO A 289 17.51 -5.57 -9.56
C PRO A 289 18.52 -4.42 -9.67
N CYS A 290 18.85 -3.79 -8.55
CA CYS A 290 19.87 -2.74 -8.47
C CYS A 290 21.31 -3.28 -8.64
N LEU A 291 21.57 -4.55 -8.39
CA LEU A 291 22.87 -5.18 -8.63
C LEU A 291 23.05 -5.63 -10.09
N ALA A 292 21.94 -5.90 -10.79
CA ALA A 292 21.98 -6.26 -12.21
C ALA A 292 22.44 -5.10 -13.11
N ASN A 293 22.31 -3.87 -12.67
CA ASN A 293 22.70 -2.66 -13.38
C ASN A 293 24.04 -2.06 -12.92
N LEU A 294 24.75 -2.71 -11.99
CA LEU A 294 26.14 -2.35 -11.72
C LEU A 294 26.99 -2.75 -12.92
N PRO A 295 27.84 -1.85 -13.46
CA PRO A 295 28.82 -2.25 -14.45
C PRO A 295 29.63 -3.41 -13.83
N LYS A 296 29.68 -4.55 -14.53
CA LYS A 296 30.59 -5.63 -14.15
C LYS A 296 31.95 -4.97 -14.03
N LYS A 297 32.55 -5.03 -12.83
CA LYS A 297 33.93 -4.67 -12.63
C LYS A 297 34.68 -5.56 -13.59
N GLU A 298 35.24 -4.99 -14.65
CA GLU A 298 36.19 -5.70 -15.51
C GLU A 298 37.21 -6.26 -14.53
N GLU A 299 37.25 -7.59 -14.41
CA GLU A 299 38.41 -8.25 -13.84
C GLU A 299 39.55 -7.81 -14.74
N ASP A 300 40.44 -7.00 -14.18
CA ASP A 300 41.74 -6.66 -14.73
C ASP A 300 42.45 -8.00 -14.99
N ILE A 301 42.19 -8.57 -16.14
CA ILE A 301 43.04 -9.57 -16.73
C ILE A 301 44.28 -8.76 -17.11
N THR A 302 45.21 -8.67 -16.18
CA THR A 302 46.57 -8.30 -16.47
C THR A 302 47.05 -9.32 -17.52
N GLU A 303 46.92 -8.94 -18.79
CA GLU A 303 47.69 -9.59 -19.85
C GLU A 303 49.15 -9.46 -19.46
N PRO A 304 49.92 -10.57 -19.39
CA PRO A 304 51.34 -10.50 -19.11
C PRO A 304 52.01 -9.66 -20.22
N ASP A 305 52.72 -8.64 -19.74
CA ASP A 305 53.48 -7.69 -20.55
C ASP A 305 54.29 -8.43 -21.64
N GLU A 306 53.99 -8.16 -22.92
CA GLU A 306 54.72 -8.74 -24.06
C GLU A 306 56.23 -8.37 -24.06
N SER A 307 56.67 -7.46 -23.20
CA SER A 307 58.06 -7.11 -23.02
C SER A 307 58.96 -8.24 -22.44
N GLU A 308 58.38 -9.21 -21.76
CA GLU A 308 59.18 -10.38 -21.25
C GLU A 308 59.36 -11.52 -22.30
N ARG A 309 58.66 -11.50 -23.41
CA ARG A 309 58.81 -12.52 -24.50
C ARG A 309 59.96 -12.21 -25.42
N GLU A 310 60.41 -10.95 -25.56
CA GLU A 310 61.52 -10.61 -26.45
C GLU A 310 62.91 -10.80 -25.84
N LEU A 311 63.01 -10.89 -24.49
CA LEU A 311 64.28 -11.13 -23.81
C LEU A 311 64.73 -12.61 -23.75
N GLY A 312 63.83 -13.55 -24.06
CA GLY A 312 64.12 -15.00 -24.06
C GLY A 312 64.76 -15.55 -25.38
N HIS A 313 64.81 -14.79 -26.43
CA HIS A 313 65.32 -15.25 -27.74
C HIS A 313 66.72 -14.78 -28.12
N THR A 314 67.42 -13.96 -27.28
CA THR A 314 68.74 -13.42 -27.63
C THR A 314 69.89 -14.09 -26.92
N VAL A 315 69.72 -15.19 -26.19
CA VAL A 315 70.79 -15.92 -25.46
C VAL A 315 70.92 -17.39 -25.92
N ALA A 316 70.56 -17.71 -27.16
CA ALA A 316 70.84 -19.04 -27.74
C ALA A 316 71.21 -18.92 -29.23
N SER A 317 72.41 -18.30 -29.49
CA SER A 317 73.16 -18.47 -30.74
C SER A 317 74.66 -18.22 -30.49
#